data_94ee9fb014d3a4e27854ccbef890dbc9
#
_entry.id   94ee9fb014d3a4e27854ccbef890dbc9
#
_cell.length_a   1.000
_cell.length_b   1.000
_cell.length_c   1.000
_cell.angle_alpha   90.00
_cell.angle_beta   90.00
_cell.angle_gamma   90.00
#
_symmetry.space_group_name_H-M   'P 1'
#
loop_
_entity.id
_entity.type
_entity.pdbx_description
1 polymer ?
#
loop_
_entity_poly.entity_id
_entity_poly.type
_entity_poly.pdbx_seq_one_letter_code
_entity_poly.pdbx_strand_id
1 'polypeptide(L)'
;MQISFVDIFDSNIMIQMMGTDIPIGRLQLVERLMFQFAKRFASVFATGLLLAGAPALSVAATTYEIGATATGVPFTFLDVKTNSIQGLLVDAITATGKAAGFDVRIEQTTFSALIPSLTTKKIDIISAAMLKTPAREQIVDFSDTVYSYGEGLIVRADDKGQYTSMDDLKGEVVGAQVGTAFVDALNRKGIFKEVRTYDSVADIMRDVALGRIKAGFGDHPILAYQLQHNPNPQLRLVSGYQPSVKGQVCFVVRKGDTATLEQLNAGIRKIKADGTLTQIIKKWQVE
;
A
#
# COMPACT_ATOMS: atom_id res chain seq x y z
N MET A 1 -54.49 26.51 11.69
CA MET A 1 -55.14 25.62 12.66
C MET A 1 -54.69 24.22 12.29
N GLN A 2 -53.66 23.71 12.95
CA GLN A 2 -53.09 22.36 12.73
C GLN A 2 -53.96 21.37 13.54
N ILE A 3 -54.73 20.57 12.82
CA ILE A 3 -55.49 19.47 13.44
C ILE A 3 -54.52 18.29 13.58
N SER A 4 -54.25 17.82 14.81
CA SER A 4 -53.40 16.64 15.09
C SER A 4 -54.10 15.38 14.59
N PHE A 5 -53.31 14.40 14.13
CA PHE A 5 -53.83 13.11 13.62
C PHE A 5 -54.60 12.29 14.69
N VAL A 6 -54.52 12.70 15.95
CA VAL A 6 -55.23 12.11 17.09
C VAL A 6 -56.68 12.63 17.17
N ASP A 7 -56.91 13.86 16.67
CA ASP A 7 -58.24 14.54 16.76
C ASP A 7 -59.27 13.97 15.72
N ILE A 8 -58.82 13.21 14.75
CA ILE A 8 -59.68 12.65 13.69
C ILE A 8 -60.49 11.40 14.19
N PHE A 9 -60.08 10.83 15.33
CA PHE A 9 -60.72 9.63 15.90
C PHE A 9 -61.63 9.92 17.08
N ASP A 10 -61.90 11.18 17.40
CA ASP A 10 -62.89 11.53 18.42
C ASP A 10 -64.28 11.33 17.85
N SER A 11 -65.02 10.38 18.42
CA SER A 11 -66.40 9.99 18.02
C SER A 11 -67.38 11.16 18.02
N ASN A 12 -67.14 12.18 18.83
CA ASN A 12 -67.98 13.39 18.92
C ASN A 12 -67.81 14.33 17.69
N ILE A 13 -66.62 14.42 17.11
CA ILE A 13 -66.36 15.24 15.96
C ILE A 13 -66.95 14.59 14.70
N MET A 14 -66.93 13.26 14.61
CA MET A 14 -67.52 12.54 13.48
C MET A 14 -69.05 12.54 13.45
N ILE A 15 -69.69 12.53 14.63
CA ILE A 15 -71.17 12.62 14.75
C ILE A 15 -71.68 14.01 14.27
N GLN A 16 -70.87 15.06 14.53
CA GLN A 16 -71.21 16.41 14.10
C GLN A 16 -71.07 16.67 12.60
N MET A 17 -70.24 15.88 11.94
CA MET A 17 -70.06 15.99 10.45
C MET A 17 -71.06 15.15 9.63
N MET A 18 -71.75 14.19 10.21
CA MET A 18 -72.60 13.25 9.47
C MET A 18 -74.11 13.51 9.51
N GLY A 19 -74.59 14.60 10.06
CA GLY A 19 -76.06 14.92 10.06
C GLY A 19 -76.95 13.92 10.84
N THR A 20 -78.00 14.39 11.43
CA THR A 20 -78.74 13.82 12.54
C THR A 20 -79.70 12.66 12.25
N ASP A 21 -79.55 11.84 11.18
CA ASP A 21 -80.52 10.78 10.86
C ASP A 21 -79.90 9.42 10.53
N ILE A 22 -79.04 8.88 11.43
CA ILE A 22 -78.53 7.51 11.27
C ILE A 22 -79.15 6.59 12.37
N PRO A 23 -79.88 5.50 12.01
CA PRO A 23 -80.46 4.60 12.99
C PRO A 23 -79.35 3.88 13.81
N ILE A 24 -79.54 3.80 15.14
CA ILE A 24 -78.59 3.33 16.17
C ILE A 24 -77.92 2.00 15.79
N GLY A 25 -78.59 1.09 15.12
CA GLY A 25 -78.04 -0.21 14.69
C GLY A 25 -76.93 -0.14 13.62
N ARG A 26 -76.81 0.95 12.85
CA ARG A 26 -75.76 1.14 11.85
C ARG A 26 -74.49 1.76 12.46
N LEU A 27 -74.63 2.49 13.54
CA LEU A 27 -73.47 3.05 14.25
C LEU A 27 -72.56 1.97 14.84
N GLN A 28 -73.17 0.93 15.45
CA GLN A 28 -72.41 -0.17 16.02
C GLN A 28 -71.68 -1.03 14.97
N LEU A 29 -72.19 -1.10 13.77
CA LEU A 29 -71.55 -1.83 12.67
C LEU A 29 -70.34 -1.06 12.12
N VAL A 30 -70.44 0.24 12.02
CA VAL A 30 -69.34 1.14 11.56
C VAL A 30 -68.21 1.15 12.57
N GLU A 31 -68.51 1.24 13.87
CA GLU A 31 -67.49 1.21 14.90
C GLU A 31 -66.75 -0.17 14.93
N ARG A 32 -67.48 -1.29 14.77
CA ARG A 32 -66.83 -2.60 14.71
C ARG A 32 -65.93 -2.78 13.48
N LEU A 33 -66.38 -2.27 12.32
CA LEU A 33 -65.58 -2.30 11.09
C LEU A 33 -64.33 -1.42 11.19
N MET A 34 -64.45 -0.21 11.74
CA MET A 34 -63.32 0.71 11.93
C MET A 34 -62.29 0.14 12.95
N PHE A 35 -62.78 -0.48 14.02
CA PHE A 35 -61.90 -1.11 15.00
C PHE A 35 -61.14 -2.32 14.45
N GLN A 36 -61.73 -3.06 13.52
CA GLN A 36 -61.07 -4.15 12.82
C GLN A 36 -60.05 -3.64 11.78
N PHE A 37 -60.37 -2.52 11.06
CA PHE A 37 -59.43 -1.88 10.16
C PHE A 37 -58.23 -1.26 10.90
N ALA A 38 -58.47 -0.56 11.99
CA ALA A 38 -57.38 -0.01 12.81
C ALA A 38 -56.43 -1.08 13.37
N LYS A 39 -56.94 -2.25 13.81
CA LYS A 39 -56.12 -3.39 14.26
C LYS A 39 -55.29 -4.00 13.13
N ARG A 40 -55.81 -4.05 11.91
CA ARG A 40 -55.09 -4.58 10.75
C ARG A 40 -54.00 -3.60 10.24
N PHE A 41 -54.25 -2.29 10.28
CA PHE A 41 -53.26 -1.27 9.96
C PHE A 41 -52.15 -1.18 11.01
N ALA A 42 -52.48 -1.26 12.29
CA ALA A 42 -51.47 -1.27 13.37
C ALA A 42 -50.55 -2.49 13.31
N SER A 43 -51.05 -3.64 12.88
CA SER A 43 -50.28 -4.88 12.71
C SER A 43 -49.30 -4.82 11.52
N VAL A 44 -49.65 -4.13 10.42
CA VAL A 44 -48.78 -3.98 9.25
C VAL A 44 -47.68 -2.93 9.50
N PHE A 45 -47.95 -1.86 10.27
CA PHE A 45 -46.96 -0.87 10.63
C PHE A 45 -45.95 -1.37 11.67
N ALA A 46 -46.36 -2.21 12.61
CA ALA A 46 -45.44 -2.80 13.61
C ALA A 46 -44.45 -3.80 13.00
N THR A 47 -44.84 -4.51 11.92
CA THR A 47 -43.93 -5.43 11.23
C THR A 47 -42.97 -4.74 10.28
N GLY A 48 -43.30 -3.58 9.73
CA GLY A 48 -42.45 -2.79 8.84
C GLY A 48 -41.34 -2.02 9.56
N LEU A 49 -41.53 -1.69 10.83
CA LEU A 49 -40.55 -0.88 11.62
C LEU A 49 -39.43 -1.73 12.22
N LEU A 50 -39.57 -3.05 12.31
CA LEU A 50 -38.58 -3.99 12.86
C LEU A 50 -37.50 -4.40 11.82
N LEU A 51 -37.69 -4.12 10.52
CA LEU A 51 -36.69 -4.41 9.47
C LEU A 51 -35.81 -3.22 9.07
N ALA A 52 -36.07 -2.02 9.57
CA ALA A 52 -35.36 -0.81 9.16
C ALA A 52 -34.21 -0.38 10.11
N GLY A 53 -33.87 -1.19 11.09
CA GLY A 53 -32.96 -0.78 12.18
C GLY A 53 -31.83 -1.76 12.49
N ALA A 54 -31.37 -2.59 11.55
CA ALA A 54 -30.07 -3.21 11.75
C ALA A 54 -29.00 -2.12 11.57
N PRO A 55 -28.26 -1.71 12.63
CA PRO A 55 -27.11 -0.85 12.44
C PRO A 55 -26.19 -1.60 11.50
N ALA A 56 -25.92 -1.05 10.31
CA ALA A 56 -24.80 -1.49 9.51
C ALA A 56 -23.58 -1.30 10.44
N LEU A 57 -23.09 -2.39 11.01
CA LEU A 57 -21.79 -2.42 11.66
C LEU A 57 -20.80 -2.01 10.58
N SER A 58 -20.48 -0.72 10.51
CA SER A 58 -19.35 -0.22 9.75
C SER A 58 -18.13 -0.87 10.40
N VAL A 59 -17.69 -1.99 9.86
CA VAL A 59 -16.38 -2.54 10.21
C VAL A 59 -15.39 -1.50 9.73
N ALA A 60 -14.82 -0.72 10.66
CA ALA A 60 -13.75 0.19 10.34
C ALA A 60 -12.66 -0.62 9.63
N ALA A 61 -12.23 -0.16 8.46
CA ALA A 61 -11.14 -0.81 7.74
C ALA A 61 -9.90 -0.86 8.64
N THR A 62 -9.25 -2.01 8.69
CA THR A 62 -7.97 -2.15 9.42
C THR A 62 -6.96 -1.20 8.81
N THR A 63 -6.28 -0.39 9.61
CA THR A 63 -5.17 0.47 9.14
C THR A 63 -3.86 -0.23 9.46
N TYR A 64 -3.02 -0.45 8.45
CA TYR A 64 -1.68 -1.01 8.61
C TYR A 64 -0.60 0.07 8.60
N GLU A 65 0.40 -0.06 9.48
CA GLU A 65 1.62 0.75 9.50
C GLU A 65 2.60 0.22 8.46
N ILE A 66 2.92 1.02 7.45
CA ILE A 66 3.74 0.63 6.30
C ILE A 66 5.12 1.24 6.42
N GLY A 67 6.13 0.42 6.65
CA GLY A 67 7.53 0.86 6.61
C GLY A 67 7.99 1.15 5.18
N ALA A 68 8.42 2.38 4.94
CA ALA A 68 8.94 2.84 3.66
C ALA A 68 10.19 3.71 3.84
N THR A 69 11.10 3.74 2.85
CA THR A 69 12.33 4.53 2.92
C THR A 69 12.15 5.93 2.32
N ALA A 70 12.97 6.86 2.77
CA ALA A 70 12.98 8.24 2.26
C ALA A 70 13.92 8.45 1.07
N THR A 71 14.72 7.45 0.65
CA THR A 71 15.91 7.64 -0.19
C THR A 71 15.93 6.84 -1.49
N GLY A 72 14.87 6.06 -1.78
CA GLY A 72 14.80 5.13 -2.91
C GLY A 72 13.96 5.63 -4.09
N VAL A 73 14.21 6.85 -4.60
CA VAL A 73 13.51 7.40 -5.79
C VAL A 73 13.70 6.48 -6.99
N PRO A 74 12.63 6.11 -7.73
CA PRO A 74 11.24 6.53 -7.63
C PRO A 74 10.33 5.55 -6.86
N PHE A 75 10.88 4.55 -6.17
CA PHE A 75 10.08 3.54 -5.46
C PHE A 75 9.48 4.08 -4.16
N THR A 76 10.31 4.62 -3.27
CA THR A 76 9.89 5.31 -2.04
C THR A 76 10.88 6.43 -1.72
N PHE A 77 10.39 7.65 -1.53
CA PHE A 77 11.22 8.80 -1.22
C PHE A 77 10.43 9.87 -0.47
N LEU A 78 11.15 10.72 0.27
CA LEU A 78 10.55 11.88 0.93
C LEU A 78 10.36 13.01 -0.10
N ASP A 79 9.12 13.39 -0.34
CA ASP A 79 8.82 14.64 -1.03
C ASP A 79 8.92 15.80 -0.03
N VAL A 80 9.93 16.64 -0.22
CA VAL A 80 10.21 17.77 0.67
C VAL A 80 9.14 18.87 0.64
N LYS A 81 8.32 18.92 -0.42
CA LYS A 81 7.24 19.92 -0.55
C LYS A 81 6.02 19.54 0.30
N THR A 82 5.69 18.28 0.32
CA THR A 82 4.54 17.74 1.07
C THR A 82 4.95 17.16 2.42
N ASN A 83 6.24 17.00 2.66
CA ASN A 83 6.82 16.32 3.83
C ASN A 83 6.22 14.92 4.03
N SER A 84 5.98 14.20 2.94
CA SER A 84 5.42 12.84 2.96
C SER A 84 6.24 11.88 2.10
N ILE A 85 6.23 10.61 2.48
CA ILE A 85 6.85 9.56 1.66
C ILE A 85 5.92 9.28 0.48
N GLN A 86 6.49 9.32 -0.72
CA GLN A 86 5.82 9.07 -1.99
C GLN A 86 6.61 8.05 -2.81
N GLY A 87 6.06 7.63 -3.95
CA GLY A 87 6.73 6.77 -4.91
C GLY A 87 5.85 5.61 -5.41
N LEU A 88 6.40 4.86 -6.35
CA LEU A 88 5.72 3.72 -6.99
C LEU A 88 5.15 2.74 -5.96
N LEU A 89 5.94 2.38 -4.95
CA LEU A 89 5.53 1.38 -3.97
C LEU A 89 4.56 1.94 -2.92
N VAL A 90 4.56 3.26 -2.69
CA VAL A 90 3.51 3.92 -1.89
C VAL A 90 2.18 3.88 -2.63
N ASP A 91 2.18 4.23 -3.92
CA ASP A 91 0.98 4.14 -4.75
C ASP A 91 0.49 2.69 -4.85
N ALA A 92 1.40 1.73 -5.05
CA ALA A 92 1.06 0.31 -5.19
C ALA A 92 0.45 -0.27 -3.91
N ILE A 93 1.03 0.00 -2.72
CA ILE A 93 0.46 -0.50 -1.46
C ILE A 93 -0.88 0.17 -1.13
N THR A 94 -1.03 1.46 -1.44
CA THR A 94 -2.29 2.18 -1.27
C THR A 94 -3.39 1.62 -2.16
N ALA A 95 -3.07 1.37 -3.43
CA ALA A 95 -4.00 0.73 -4.37
C ALA A 95 -4.35 -0.72 -3.93
N THR A 96 -3.36 -1.46 -3.44
CA THR A 96 -3.56 -2.81 -2.89
C THR A 96 -4.50 -2.77 -1.69
N GLY A 97 -4.30 -1.84 -0.75
CA GLY A 97 -5.17 -1.65 0.41
C GLY A 97 -6.60 -1.35 0.01
N LYS A 98 -6.79 -0.38 -0.88
CA LYS A 98 -8.12 -0.04 -1.41
C LYS A 98 -8.81 -1.25 -2.06
N ALA A 99 -8.07 -2.05 -2.84
CA ALA A 99 -8.61 -3.23 -3.49
C ALA A 99 -8.93 -4.38 -2.52
N ALA A 100 -8.21 -4.47 -1.39
CA ALA A 100 -8.32 -5.53 -0.38
C ALA A 100 -9.13 -5.12 0.86
N GLY A 101 -9.56 -3.86 0.97
CA GLY A 101 -10.40 -3.38 2.07
C GLY A 101 -9.62 -3.04 3.34
N PHE A 102 -8.42 -2.48 3.23
CA PHE A 102 -7.64 -1.94 4.35
C PHE A 102 -7.04 -0.56 4.03
N ASP A 103 -6.78 0.21 5.06
CA ASP A 103 -6.12 1.51 4.98
C ASP A 103 -4.62 1.38 5.28
N VAL A 104 -3.83 2.36 4.82
CA VAL A 104 -2.38 2.39 5.01
C VAL A 104 -1.94 3.69 5.66
N ARG A 105 -0.99 3.62 6.59
CA ARG A 105 -0.25 4.75 7.12
C ARG A 105 1.24 4.53 6.87
N ILE A 106 1.87 5.48 6.17
CA ILE A 106 3.27 5.33 5.75
C ILE A 106 4.18 5.85 6.86
N GLU A 107 5.08 4.99 7.34
CA GLU A 107 6.07 5.27 8.37
C GLU A 107 7.47 5.28 7.76
N GLN A 108 8.17 6.40 7.91
CA GLN A 108 9.54 6.52 7.44
C GLN A 108 10.49 5.64 8.25
N THR A 109 11.23 4.78 7.56
CA THR A 109 12.19 3.85 8.17
C THR A 109 13.43 3.75 7.31
N THR A 110 14.63 3.64 7.89
CA THR A 110 15.85 3.35 7.12
C THR A 110 15.82 1.93 6.59
N PHE A 111 16.46 1.67 5.44
CA PHE A 111 16.37 0.37 4.78
C PHE A 111 16.85 -0.79 5.70
N SER A 112 17.95 -0.60 6.41
CA SER A 112 18.50 -1.58 7.35
C SER A 112 17.61 -1.85 8.58
N ALA A 113 16.75 -0.88 8.94
CA ALA A 113 15.84 -1.02 10.08
C ALA A 113 14.46 -1.60 9.72
N LEU A 114 14.13 -1.80 8.43
CA LEU A 114 12.81 -2.28 8.00
C LEU A 114 12.46 -3.65 8.60
N ILE A 115 13.30 -4.68 8.43
CA ILE A 115 13.03 -6.02 8.98
C ILE A 115 13.00 -6.01 10.51
N PRO A 116 13.95 -5.37 11.22
CA PRO A 116 13.86 -5.20 12.67
C PRO A 116 12.55 -4.51 13.13
N SER A 117 12.11 -3.44 12.45
CA SER A 117 10.87 -2.74 12.77
C SER A 117 9.63 -3.62 12.55
N LEU A 118 9.63 -4.44 11.49
CA LEU A 118 8.56 -5.40 11.20
C LEU A 118 8.47 -6.49 12.28
N THR A 119 9.61 -7.10 12.63
CA THR A 119 9.66 -8.20 13.61
C THR A 119 9.34 -7.74 15.02
N THR A 120 9.65 -6.49 15.37
CA THR A 120 9.30 -5.86 16.66
C THR A 120 7.93 -5.19 16.68
N LYS A 121 7.12 -5.36 15.61
CA LYS A 121 5.76 -4.83 15.51
C LYS A 121 5.66 -3.29 15.56
N LYS A 122 6.71 -2.58 15.17
CA LYS A 122 6.66 -1.11 14.98
C LYS A 122 5.99 -0.75 13.66
N ILE A 123 6.08 -1.63 12.68
CA ILE A 123 5.37 -1.57 11.40
C ILE A 123 4.72 -2.93 11.14
N ASP A 124 3.72 -2.97 10.27
CA ASP A 124 2.98 -4.19 9.92
C ASP A 124 3.39 -4.77 8.59
N ILE A 125 3.75 -3.91 7.64
CA ILE A 125 4.12 -4.28 6.27
C ILE A 125 5.33 -3.45 5.86
N ILE A 126 6.26 -4.04 5.10
CA ILE A 126 7.33 -3.30 4.41
C ILE A 126 6.91 -3.07 2.96
N SER A 127 7.03 -1.81 2.51
CA SER A 127 6.86 -1.39 1.11
C SER A 127 8.03 -0.49 0.70
N ALA A 128 9.20 -1.08 0.38
CA ALA A 128 10.45 -0.33 0.21
C ALA A 128 11.44 -0.97 -0.78
N ALA A 129 10.99 -1.44 -1.94
CA ALA A 129 11.83 -2.08 -2.97
C ALA A 129 12.72 -3.22 -2.43
N MET A 130 12.26 -3.94 -1.42
CA MET A 130 13.01 -5.03 -0.81
C MET A 130 12.97 -6.27 -1.71
N LEU A 131 14.14 -6.73 -2.14
CA LEU A 131 14.27 -7.98 -2.90
C LEU A 131 13.98 -9.19 -2.01
N LYS A 132 13.18 -10.10 -2.52
CA LYS A 132 12.98 -11.43 -1.95
C LYS A 132 14.27 -12.23 -2.07
N THR A 133 14.75 -12.78 -0.96
CA THR A 133 15.95 -13.65 -0.91
C THR A 133 15.72 -14.83 0.02
N PRO A 134 16.39 -15.99 -0.20
CA PRO A 134 16.24 -17.15 0.68
C PRO A 134 16.59 -16.86 2.16
N ALA A 135 17.58 -16.00 2.42
CA ALA A 135 17.95 -15.62 3.78
C ALA A 135 16.83 -14.84 4.48
N ARG A 136 16.18 -13.90 3.77
CA ARG A 136 15.06 -13.13 4.31
C ARG A 136 13.80 -13.97 4.50
N GLU A 137 13.56 -14.95 3.61
CA GLU A 137 12.42 -15.88 3.74
C GLU A 137 12.46 -16.73 5.00
N GLN A 138 13.60 -16.85 5.67
CA GLN A 138 13.70 -17.54 6.97
C GLN A 138 13.07 -16.72 8.10
N ILE A 139 13.02 -15.39 7.98
CA ILE A 139 12.63 -14.46 9.05
C ILE A 139 11.34 -13.68 8.76
N VAL A 140 10.96 -13.54 7.49
CA VAL A 140 9.78 -12.80 7.06
C VAL A 140 9.08 -13.53 5.92
N ASP A 141 7.83 -13.17 5.62
CA ASP A 141 7.08 -13.68 4.47
C ASP A 141 6.87 -12.58 3.43
N PHE A 142 6.88 -12.99 2.16
CA PHE A 142 6.79 -12.11 1.00
C PHE A 142 5.48 -12.32 0.26
N SER A 143 4.85 -11.22 -0.15
CA SER A 143 3.66 -11.23 -1.00
C SER A 143 3.96 -11.72 -2.42
N ASP A 144 2.93 -11.80 -3.24
CA ASP A 144 3.07 -11.86 -4.69
C ASP A 144 3.93 -10.69 -5.19
N THR A 145 4.69 -10.93 -6.27
CA THR A 145 5.61 -9.96 -6.86
C THR A 145 4.88 -8.70 -7.34
N VAL A 146 5.40 -7.54 -6.97
CA VAL A 146 4.90 -6.23 -7.43
C VAL A 146 5.76 -5.71 -8.59
N TYR A 147 7.08 -5.89 -8.49
CA TYR A 147 8.06 -5.47 -9.48
C TYR A 147 9.25 -6.45 -9.51
N SER A 148 10.17 -6.31 -10.47
CA SER A 148 11.40 -7.13 -10.52
C SER A 148 12.53 -6.33 -11.14
N TYR A 149 13.73 -6.45 -10.58
CA TYR A 149 14.92 -5.82 -11.14
C TYR A 149 16.20 -6.57 -10.73
N GLY A 150 17.34 -6.16 -11.31
CA GLY A 150 18.68 -6.57 -10.91
C GLY A 150 19.50 -5.40 -10.39
N GLU A 151 20.67 -5.67 -9.80
CA GLU A 151 21.59 -4.61 -9.45
C GLU A 151 22.13 -3.91 -10.70
N GLY A 152 22.34 -2.61 -10.58
CA GLY A 152 23.08 -1.79 -11.51
C GLY A 152 24.48 -1.48 -10.98
N LEU A 153 25.37 -1.13 -11.90
CA LEU A 153 26.73 -0.71 -11.61
C LEU A 153 26.94 0.72 -12.08
N ILE A 154 27.43 1.56 -11.16
CA ILE A 154 27.78 2.96 -11.45
C ILE A 154 29.29 3.17 -11.22
N VAL A 155 29.92 3.89 -12.14
CA VAL A 155 31.33 4.28 -12.08
C VAL A 155 31.49 5.73 -12.47
N ARG A 156 32.70 6.27 -12.33
CA ARG A 156 33.02 7.60 -12.87
C ARG A 156 32.85 7.66 -14.39
N ALA A 157 32.43 8.79 -14.93
CA ALA A 157 32.23 8.98 -16.37
C ALA A 157 33.55 8.96 -17.17
N ASP A 158 34.65 9.37 -16.55
CA ASP A 158 36.01 9.34 -17.14
C ASP A 158 36.64 7.95 -17.10
N ASP A 159 36.09 7.03 -16.31
CA ASP A 159 36.47 5.61 -16.30
C ASP A 159 35.94 4.92 -17.56
N LYS A 160 36.86 4.48 -18.45
CA LYS A 160 36.53 3.81 -19.72
C LYS A 160 36.57 2.28 -19.62
N GLY A 161 36.71 1.75 -18.40
CA GLY A 161 36.69 0.31 -18.17
C GLY A 161 35.40 -0.35 -18.67
N GLN A 162 35.55 -1.53 -19.23
CA GLN A 162 34.41 -2.38 -19.61
C GLN A 162 34.11 -3.32 -18.45
N TYR A 163 32.97 -3.13 -17.82
CA TYR A 163 32.54 -3.92 -16.67
C TYR A 163 31.31 -4.74 -17.08
N THR A 164 31.47 -6.06 -17.16
CA THR A 164 30.40 -7.01 -17.52
C THR A 164 29.88 -7.77 -16.32
N SER A 165 30.73 -7.89 -15.29
CA SER A 165 30.43 -8.65 -14.05
C SER A 165 31.14 -8.05 -12.84
N MET A 166 30.86 -8.56 -11.66
CA MET A 166 31.57 -8.21 -10.43
C MET A 166 33.07 -8.55 -10.49
N ASP A 167 33.44 -9.58 -11.27
CA ASP A 167 34.84 -10.05 -11.36
C ASP A 167 35.77 -9.00 -11.97
N ASP A 168 35.24 -8.11 -12.83
CA ASP A 168 36.00 -7.02 -13.46
C ASP A 168 36.43 -5.93 -12.45
N LEU A 169 35.94 -5.99 -11.22
CA LEU A 169 36.24 -5.08 -10.13
C LEU A 169 37.07 -5.73 -9.01
N LYS A 170 37.75 -6.86 -9.31
CA LYS A 170 38.59 -7.56 -8.36
C LYS A 170 39.71 -6.63 -7.82
N GLY A 171 39.87 -6.61 -6.50
CA GLY A 171 40.88 -5.79 -5.82
C GLY A 171 40.49 -4.32 -5.64
N GLU A 172 39.33 -3.90 -6.12
CA GLU A 172 38.84 -2.53 -6.02
C GLU A 172 38.06 -2.28 -4.73
N VAL A 173 37.90 -1.01 -4.38
CA VAL A 173 36.98 -0.56 -3.33
C VAL A 173 35.63 -0.30 -3.96
N VAL A 174 34.60 -0.99 -3.49
CA VAL A 174 33.22 -0.85 -4.02
C VAL A 174 32.26 -0.48 -2.91
N GLY A 175 31.07 0.02 -3.29
CA GLY A 175 30.07 0.45 -2.32
C GLY A 175 28.66 -0.06 -2.64
N ALA A 176 27.87 -0.30 -1.58
CA ALA A 176 26.45 -0.60 -1.67
C ALA A 176 25.69 -0.10 -0.43
N GLN A 177 24.37 0.01 -0.52
CA GLN A 177 23.56 0.44 0.62
C GLN A 177 23.48 -0.66 1.68
N VAL A 178 23.65 -0.28 2.95
CA VAL A 178 23.61 -1.18 4.10
C VAL A 178 22.26 -1.92 4.19
N GLY A 179 22.34 -3.20 4.52
CA GLY A 179 21.15 -4.07 4.64
C GLY A 179 20.57 -4.56 3.31
N THR A 180 21.16 -4.20 2.16
CA THR A 180 20.72 -4.71 0.85
C THR A 180 21.32 -6.09 0.55
N ALA A 181 20.64 -6.84 -0.32
CA ALA A 181 21.14 -8.11 -0.84
C ALA A 181 22.47 -7.95 -1.63
N PHE A 182 22.75 -6.73 -2.08
CA PHE A 182 24.00 -6.41 -2.79
C PHE A 182 25.20 -6.48 -1.87
N VAL A 183 25.13 -5.93 -0.65
CA VAL A 183 26.21 -6.05 0.36
C VAL A 183 26.53 -7.51 0.63
N ASP A 184 25.50 -8.34 0.82
CA ASP A 184 25.68 -9.77 1.06
C ASP A 184 26.36 -10.47 -0.13
N ALA A 185 25.96 -10.12 -1.36
CA ALA A 185 26.54 -10.69 -2.57
C ALA A 185 28.02 -10.28 -2.75
N LEU A 186 28.33 -8.99 -2.55
CA LEU A 186 29.67 -8.47 -2.64
C LEU A 186 30.60 -9.11 -1.60
N ASN A 187 30.15 -9.24 -0.35
CA ASN A 187 30.91 -9.88 0.71
C ASN A 187 31.13 -11.38 0.44
N ARG A 188 30.09 -12.10 -0.02
CA ARG A 188 30.24 -13.52 -0.40
C ARG A 188 31.19 -13.74 -1.57
N LYS A 189 31.25 -12.79 -2.51
CA LYS A 189 32.18 -12.85 -3.65
C LYS A 189 33.63 -12.81 -3.18
N GLY A 190 33.95 -12.00 -2.16
CA GLY A 190 35.23 -11.99 -1.47
C GLY A 190 36.45 -11.57 -2.32
N ILE A 191 36.23 -10.86 -3.42
CA ILE A 191 37.30 -10.47 -4.38
C ILE A 191 37.67 -9.00 -4.28
N PHE A 192 36.90 -8.20 -3.57
CA PHE A 192 37.09 -6.76 -3.44
C PHE A 192 38.12 -6.44 -2.36
N LYS A 193 38.85 -5.34 -2.53
CA LYS A 193 39.74 -4.81 -1.49
C LYS A 193 38.94 -4.37 -0.26
N GLU A 194 37.76 -3.77 -0.49
CA GLU A 194 36.85 -3.28 0.53
C GLU A 194 35.43 -3.19 -0.03
N VAL A 195 34.44 -3.55 0.76
CA VAL A 195 33.01 -3.30 0.48
C VAL A 195 32.52 -2.24 1.48
N ARG A 196 32.38 -0.99 1.05
CA ARG A 196 31.85 0.10 1.88
C ARG A 196 30.34 0.08 1.88
N THR A 197 29.78 0.30 3.05
CA THR A 197 28.34 0.41 3.22
C THR A 197 27.91 1.85 3.43
N TYR A 198 26.77 2.23 2.85
CA TYR A 198 26.22 3.58 2.87
C TYR A 198 24.75 3.56 3.28
N ASP A 199 24.27 4.66 3.87
CA ASP A 199 22.85 4.77 4.25
C ASP A 199 21.93 5.03 3.05
N SER A 200 22.47 5.59 1.95
CA SER A 200 21.68 5.90 0.76
C SER A 200 22.45 5.67 -0.56
N VAL A 201 21.68 5.46 -1.64
CA VAL A 201 22.24 5.41 -3.00
C VAL A 201 22.91 6.74 -3.39
N ALA A 202 22.38 7.87 -2.94
CA ALA A 202 22.96 9.19 -3.20
C ALA A 202 24.36 9.33 -2.60
N ASP A 203 24.62 8.75 -1.43
CA ASP A 203 25.95 8.75 -0.82
C ASP A 203 26.93 7.89 -1.60
N ILE A 204 26.49 6.73 -2.10
CA ILE A 204 27.28 5.88 -3.00
C ILE A 204 27.66 6.66 -4.26
N MET A 205 26.69 7.29 -4.91
CA MET A 205 26.91 8.07 -6.13
C MET A 205 27.90 9.20 -5.90
N ARG A 206 27.79 9.92 -4.76
CA ARG A 206 28.70 10.98 -4.38
C ARG A 206 30.15 10.45 -4.22
N ASP A 207 30.33 9.34 -3.53
CA ASP A 207 31.67 8.80 -3.29
C ASP A 207 32.31 8.18 -4.55
N VAL A 208 31.52 7.63 -5.47
CA VAL A 208 31.98 7.28 -6.82
C VAL A 208 32.41 8.51 -7.59
N ALA A 209 31.61 9.58 -7.63
CA ALA A 209 31.93 10.83 -8.34
C ALA A 209 33.23 11.46 -7.82
N LEU A 210 33.45 11.43 -6.51
CA LEU A 210 34.67 11.93 -5.86
C LEU A 210 35.88 10.97 -5.96
N GLY A 211 35.71 9.78 -6.57
CA GLY A 211 36.78 8.79 -6.68
C GLY A 211 37.20 8.13 -5.37
N ARG A 212 36.39 8.22 -4.31
CA ARG A 212 36.65 7.60 -3.01
C ARG A 212 36.43 6.08 -3.01
N ILE A 213 35.55 5.63 -3.92
CA ILE A 213 35.33 4.22 -4.28
C ILE A 213 35.35 4.09 -5.80
N LYS A 214 35.77 2.92 -6.28
CA LYS A 214 35.87 2.63 -7.72
C LYS A 214 34.50 2.54 -8.38
N ALA A 215 33.56 1.87 -7.71
CA ALA A 215 32.25 1.55 -8.24
C ALA A 215 31.20 1.48 -7.15
N GLY A 216 29.95 1.78 -7.51
CA GLY A 216 28.77 1.64 -6.65
C GLY A 216 27.76 0.67 -7.22
N PHE A 217 27.21 -0.17 -6.35
CA PHE A 217 26.13 -1.10 -6.66
C PHE A 217 24.84 -0.63 -6.02
N GLY A 218 23.76 -0.69 -6.75
CA GLY A 218 22.41 -0.33 -6.28
C GLY A 218 21.35 -0.90 -7.19
N ASP A 219 20.10 -0.66 -6.85
CA ASP A 219 18.95 -1.01 -7.69
C ASP A 219 19.08 -0.34 -9.05
N HIS A 220 19.18 -1.12 -10.13
CA HIS A 220 19.36 -0.57 -11.48
C HIS A 220 18.33 0.54 -11.80
N PRO A 221 17.01 0.36 -11.56
CA PRO A 221 16.05 1.41 -11.87
C PRO A 221 16.22 2.67 -11.00
N ILE A 222 16.71 2.56 -9.76
CA ILE A 222 17.02 3.74 -8.91
C ILE A 222 18.21 4.52 -9.49
N LEU A 223 19.30 3.82 -9.83
CA LEU A 223 20.49 4.44 -10.42
C LEU A 223 20.16 5.11 -11.76
N ALA A 224 19.41 4.40 -12.62
CA ALA A 224 18.99 4.91 -13.93
C ALA A 224 18.11 6.15 -13.80
N TYR A 225 17.07 6.07 -12.95
CA TYR A 225 16.16 7.19 -12.72
C TYR A 225 16.87 8.42 -12.17
N GLN A 226 17.77 8.25 -11.20
CA GLN A 226 18.51 9.38 -10.62
C GLN A 226 19.42 10.05 -11.65
N LEU A 227 20.13 9.27 -12.46
CA LEU A 227 21.00 9.85 -13.51
C LEU A 227 20.20 10.51 -14.63
N GLN A 228 19.01 10.03 -14.94
CA GLN A 228 18.12 10.62 -15.95
C GLN A 228 17.52 11.95 -15.47
N HIS A 229 17.06 12.03 -14.22
CA HIS A 229 16.34 13.20 -13.69
C HIS A 229 17.23 14.21 -12.97
N ASN A 230 18.37 13.75 -12.44
CA ASN A 230 19.41 14.57 -11.83
C ASN A 230 20.77 14.23 -12.44
N PRO A 231 21.03 14.64 -13.70
CA PRO A 231 22.25 14.27 -14.40
C PRO A 231 23.50 14.70 -13.62
N ASN A 232 24.41 13.76 -13.41
CA ASN A 232 25.73 14.03 -12.86
C ASN A 232 26.77 13.69 -13.94
N PRO A 233 27.44 14.70 -14.54
CA PRO A 233 28.40 14.46 -15.63
C PRO A 233 29.66 13.69 -15.19
N GLN A 234 29.87 13.53 -13.87
CA GLN A 234 30.97 12.75 -13.31
C GLN A 234 30.67 11.26 -13.20
N LEU A 235 29.44 10.84 -13.50
CA LEU A 235 28.97 9.47 -13.30
C LEU A 235 28.42 8.87 -14.59
N ARG A 236 28.55 7.56 -14.73
CA ARG A 236 27.85 6.76 -15.74
C ARG A 236 27.33 5.46 -15.16
N LEU A 237 26.14 5.08 -15.59
CA LEU A 237 25.62 3.73 -15.41
C LEU A 237 26.29 2.81 -16.44
N VAL A 238 26.71 1.63 -16.03
CA VAL A 238 27.41 0.68 -16.92
C VAL A 238 26.38 -0.15 -17.67
N SER A 239 26.17 0.14 -18.95
CA SER A 239 25.14 -0.48 -19.80
C SER A 239 25.40 -1.95 -20.10
N GLY A 240 26.67 -2.40 -20.12
CA GLY A 240 27.05 -3.78 -20.41
C GLY A 240 27.05 -4.71 -19.20
N TYR A 241 26.85 -4.16 -18.01
CA TYR A 241 26.90 -4.92 -16.76
C TYR A 241 25.77 -5.96 -16.69
N GLN A 242 26.12 -7.20 -16.36
CA GLN A 242 25.18 -8.30 -16.17
C GLN A 242 24.93 -8.52 -14.66
N PRO A 243 23.72 -8.23 -14.16
CA PRO A 243 23.44 -8.36 -12.73
C PRO A 243 23.59 -9.80 -12.23
N SER A 244 24.32 -9.97 -11.14
CA SER A 244 24.45 -11.24 -10.40
C SER A 244 23.31 -11.43 -9.41
N VAL A 245 22.77 -10.33 -8.88
CA VAL A 245 21.62 -10.31 -7.98
C VAL A 245 20.42 -9.78 -8.74
N LYS A 246 19.50 -10.68 -9.06
CA LYS A 246 18.19 -10.34 -9.63
C LYS A 246 17.11 -10.85 -8.70
N GLY A 247 16.04 -10.11 -8.54
CA GLY A 247 14.99 -10.56 -7.63
C GLY A 247 13.65 -9.90 -7.84
N GLN A 248 12.69 -10.44 -7.14
CA GLN A 248 11.34 -9.96 -7.06
C GLN A 248 11.24 -8.95 -5.92
N VAL A 249 10.58 -7.84 -6.19
CA VAL A 249 10.13 -6.86 -5.20
C VAL A 249 8.73 -7.23 -4.78
N CYS A 250 8.56 -7.43 -3.48
CA CYS A 250 7.31 -7.83 -2.86
C CYS A 250 7.02 -6.92 -1.67
N PHE A 251 5.79 -6.86 -1.22
CA PHE A 251 5.49 -6.40 0.13
C PHE A 251 5.90 -7.49 1.11
N VAL A 252 6.29 -7.09 2.33
CA VAL A 252 6.84 -8.04 3.30
C VAL A 252 6.03 -7.95 4.59
N VAL A 253 5.69 -9.11 5.14
CA VAL A 253 4.96 -9.24 6.40
C VAL A 253 5.78 -10.08 7.39
N ARG A 254 5.39 -10.06 8.67
CA ARG A 254 5.98 -10.93 9.68
C ARG A 254 5.85 -12.39 9.28
N LYS A 255 6.86 -13.19 9.66
CA LYS A 255 6.85 -14.64 9.45
C LYS A 255 5.60 -15.26 10.09
N GLY A 256 4.83 -16.02 9.29
CA GLY A 256 3.62 -16.69 9.73
C GLY A 256 2.36 -15.80 9.82
N ASP A 257 2.43 -14.53 9.40
CA ASP A 257 1.26 -13.65 9.31
C ASP A 257 0.48 -13.93 8.00
N THR A 258 -0.15 -15.10 7.96
CA THR A 258 -0.85 -15.59 6.78
C THR A 258 -2.08 -14.75 6.44
N ALA A 259 -2.78 -14.21 7.44
CA ALA A 259 -3.98 -13.41 7.21
C ALA A 259 -3.66 -12.10 6.46
N THR A 260 -2.65 -11.36 6.92
CA THR A 260 -2.19 -10.13 6.25
C THR A 260 -1.62 -10.46 4.86
N LEU A 261 -0.87 -11.57 4.73
CA LEU A 261 -0.30 -12.00 3.46
C LEU A 261 -1.37 -12.35 2.42
N GLU A 262 -2.39 -13.09 2.79
CA GLU A 262 -3.51 -13.44 1.91
C GLU A 262 -4.29 -12.19 1.47
N GLN A 263 -4.54 -11.26 2.39
CA GLN A 263 -5.20 -9.99 2.10
C GLN A 263 -4.39 -9.15 1.11
N LEU A 264 -3.06 -9.02 1.30
CA LEU A 264 -2.16 -8.37 0.37
C LEU A 264 -2.20 -9.02 -1.02
N ASN A 265 -2.07 -10.36 -1.08
CA ASN A 265 -2.05 -11.08 -2.35
C ASN A 265 -3.38 -10.95 -3.10
N ALA A 266 -4.51 -10.94 -2.39
CA ALA A 266 -5.82 -10.68 -2.99
C ALA A 266 -5.89 -9.28 -3.63
N GLY A 267 -5.38 -8.26 -2.94
CA GLY A 267 -5.30 -6.89 -3.46
C GLY A 267 -4.36 -6.78 -4.66
N ILE A 268 -3.15 -7.35 -4.56
CA ILE A 268 -2.16 -7.35 -5.65
C ILE A 268 -2.74 -8.00 -6.92
N ARG A 269 -3.41 -9.15 -6.79
CA ARG A 269 -4.06 -9.80 -7.95
C ARG A 269 -5.10 -8.91 -8.61
N LYS A 270 -5.90 -8.17 -7.83
CA LYS A 270 -6.90 -7.23 -8.37
C LYS A 270 -6.25 -6.09 -9.14
N ILE A 271 -5.27 -5.40 -8.53
CA ILE A 271 -4.60 -4.25 -9.20
C ILE A 271 -3.75 -4.66 -10.41
N LYS A 272 -3.32 -5.92 -10.49
CA LYS A 272 -2.70 -6.49 -11.69
C LYS A 272 -3.73 -6.76 -12.77
N ALA A 273 -4.85 -7.38 -12.42
CA ALA A 273 -5.89 -7.79 -13.37
C ALA A 273 -6.60 -6.60 -14.03
N ASP A 274 -6.83 -5.51 -13.29
CA ASP A 274 -7.49 -4.31 -13.79
C ASP A 274 -6.53 -3.28 -14.42
N GLY A 275 -5.22 -3.58 -14.44
CA GLY A 275 -4.19 -2.73 -15.03
C GLY A 275 -3.72 -1.56 -14.14
N THR A 276 -4.24 -1.41 -12.93
CA THR A 276 -3.85 -0.33 -11.99
C THR A 276 -2.34 -0.36 -11.72
N LEU A 277 -1.75 -1.54 -11.45
CA LEU A 277 -0.31 -1.65 -11.21
C LEU A 277 0.51 -1.20 -12.44
N THR A 278 0.08 -1.54 -13.64
CA THR A 278 0.73 -1.12 -14.88
C THR A 278 0.70 0.40 -15.05
N GLN A 279 -0.44 1.04 -14.70
CA GLN A 279 -0.57 2.50 -14.74
C GLN A 279 0.35 3.17 -13.71
N ILE A 280 0.48 2.61 -12.50
CA ILE A 280 1.38 3.09 -11.45
C ILE A 280 2.84 3.02 -11.94
N ILE A 281 3.27 1.89 -12.53
CA ILE A 281 4.62 1.72 -13.07
C ILE A 281 4.91 2.78 -14.15
N LYS A 282 3.97 2.98 -15.08
CA LYS A 282 4.09 4.01 -16.13
C LYS A 282 4.15 5.43 -15.56
N LYS A 283 3.33 5.75 -14.54
CA LYS A 283 3.35 7.06 -13.87
C LYS A 283 4.74 7.41 -13.36
N TRP A 284 5.44 6.43 -12.81
CA TRP A 284 6.76 6.61 -12.21
C TRP A 284 7.91 6.39 -13.18
N GLN A 285 7.64 6.12 -14.47
CA GLN A 285 8.64 5.95 -15.54
C GLN A 285 9.73 4.94 -15.19
N VAL A 286 9.33 3.85 -14.51
CA VAL A 286 10.23 2.75 -14.15
C VAL A 286 10.01 1.63 -15.16
N GLU A 287 10.92 1.52 -16.14
CA GLU A 287 10.93 0.46 -17.16
C GLU A 287 12.06 -0.54 -16.90
#